data_e5f1d8a397b92b4e8136775016030c59
#
_entry.id   e5f1d8a397b92b4e8136775016030c59
#
_cell.length_a   1.000
_cell.length_b   1.000
_cell.length_c   1.000
_cell.angle_alpha   90.00
_cell.angle_beta   90.00
_cell.angle_gamma   90.00
#
_symmetry.space_group_name_H-M   'P 1'
#
loop_
_entity.id
_entity.type
_entity.pdbx_description
1 polymer ?
#
loop_
_entity_poly.entity_id
_entity_poly.type
_entity_poly.pdbx_seq_one_letter_code
_entity_poly.pdbx_strand_id
1 'polypeptide(L)'
;MEKWVILSEPYCGYAISDLGQVKNVRTGRILQQFLRPNDGYLQVTLWNNGKGKSFPVHRLVALNFLPIVNDKHYVNHKNGIKTDNKVENLEWCSPSENNYHAVHLKLVNCIPVKIIDLIDGKEYSFDSISQAAAYFNLDK
;
A
#
# COMPACT_ATOMS: atom_id res chain seq x y z
N MET A 1 -3.16 23.11 -1.14
CA MET A 1 -2.18 23.36 -2.25
C MET A 1 -1.32 22.12 -2.38
N GLU A 2 -1.21 21.57 -3.58
CA GLU A 2 -0.41 20.37 -3.87
C GLU A 2 1.08 20.62 -3.61
N LYS A 3 1.71 19.72 -2.87
CA LYS A 3 3.12 19.81 -2.50
C LYS A 3 3.95 18.90 -3.39
N TRP A 4 5.12 19.39 -3.84
CA TRP A 4 6.03 18.67 -4.72
C TRP A 4 7.40 18.49 -4.07
N VAL A 5 7.96 17.28 -4.18
CA VAL A 5 9.32 16.95 -3.72
C VAL A 5 10.11 16.40 -4.91
N ILE A 6 11.33 16.92 -5.11
CA ILE A 6 12.26 16.42 -6.12
C ILE A 6 12.79 15.05 -5.64
N LEU A 7 12.81 14.07 -6.54
CA LEU A 7 13.32 12.74 -6.22
C LEU A 7 14.85 12.80 -6.02
N SER A 8 15.36 11.89 -5.19
CA SER A 8 16.80 11.74 -4.98
C SER A 8 17.50 11.16 -6.21
N GLU A 9 18.82 11.31 -6.24
CA GLU A 9 19.66 10.69 -7.27
C GLU A 9 19.36 9.18 -7.42
N PRO A 10 19.38 8.65 -8.63
CA PRO A 10 19.73 9.32 -9.90
C PRO A 10 18.53 9.95 -10.63
N TYR A 11 17.38 10.13 -9.99
CA TYR A 11 16.13 10.61 -10.60
C TYR A 11 15.76 12.05 -10.24
N CYS A 12 16.73 12.88 -9.88
CA CYS A 12 16.54 14.30 -9.52
C CYS A 12 15.93 15.17 -10.64
N GLY A 13 15.83 14.65 -11.86
CA GLY A 13 15.09 15.28 -12.97
C GLY A 13 13.56 15.15 -12.86
N TYR A 14 13.06 14.49 -11.83
CA TYR A 14 11.63 14.26 -11.59
C TYR A 14 11.22 14.71 -10.20
N ALA A 15 9.95 15.05 -10.07
CA ALA A 15 9.33 15.36 -8.77
C ALA A 15 8.03 14.58 -8.60
N ILE A 16 7.75 14.22 -7.34
CA ILE A 16 6.52 13.54 -6.90
C ILE A 16 5.68 14.50 -6.08
N SER A 17 4.35 14.45 -6.23
CA SER A 17 3.43 15.23 -5.39
C SER A 17 2.79 14.39 -4.29
N ASP A 18 2.28 15.08 -3.27
CA ASP A 18 1.47 14.50 -2.19
C ASP A 18 0.11 13.94 -2.68
N LEU A 19 -0.29 14.27 -3.90
CA LEU A 19 -1.46 13.70 -4.56
C LEU A 19 -1.13 12.49 -5.45
N GLY A 20 0.13 12.06 -5.52
CA GLY A 20 0.57 10.92 -6.30
C GLY A 20 0.82 11.22 -7.78
N GLN A 21 1.05 12.47 -8.15
CA GLN A 21 1.46 12.84 -9.50
C GLN A 21 2.98 12.91 -9.63
N VAL A 22 3.50 12.57 -10.80
CA VAL A 22 4.93 12.65 -11.11
C VAL A 22 5.14 13.59 -12.29
N LYS A 23 6.10 14.50 -12.19
CA LYS A 23 6.43 15.43 -13.29
C LYS A 23 7.93 15.46 -13.59
N ASN A 24 8.25 15.78 -14.82
CA ASN A 24 9.61 16.14 -15.21
C ASN A 24 9.88 17.58 -14.76
N VAL A 25 10.91 17.79 -13.96
CA VAL A 25 11.22 19.10 -13.36
C VAL A 25 11.58 20.14 -14.43
N ARG A 26 12.32 19.74 -15.47
CA ARG A 26 12.79 20.65 -16.52
C ARG A 26 11.66 21.12 -17.43
N THR A 27 10.72 20.25 -17.78
CA THR A 27 9.65 20.55 -18.74
C THR A 27 8.32 20.89 -18.08
N GLY A 28 8.17 20.60 -16.78
CA GLY A 28 6.90 20.70 -16.05
C GLY A 28 5.84 19.68 -16.46
N ARG A 29 6.16 18.79 -17.42
CA ARG A 29 5.21 17.80 -17.94
C ARG A 29 4.90 16.74 -16.88
N ILE A 30 3.60 16.51 -16.64
CA ILE A 30 3.10 15.39 -15.83
C ILE A 30 3.31 14.10 -16.61
N LEU A 31 3.88 13.09 -15.98
CA LEU A 31 4.12 11.78 -16.58
C LEU A 31 2.85 10.95 -16.55
N GLN A 32 2.62 10.21 -17.62
CA GLN A 32 1.55 9.24 -17.67
C GLN A 32 1.86 8.05 -16.73
N GLN A 33 0.88 7.69 -15.93
CA GLN A 33 0.92 6.49 -15.10
C GLN A 33 0.16 5.36 -15.78
N PHE A 34 0.57 4.14 -15.54
CA PHE A 34 -0.05 2.95 -16.10
C PHE A 34 -0.37 1.92 -15.01
N LEU A 35 -1.48 1.22 -15.20
CA LEU A 35 -1.90 0.17 -14.29
C LEU A 35 -1.09 -1.10 -14.53
N ARG A 36 -0.51 -1.65 -13.48
CA ARG A 36 0.17 -2.94 -13.54
C ARG A 36 -0.87 -4.06 -13.49
N PRO A 37 -0.96 -4.92 -14.53
CA PRO A 37 -2.06 -5.89 -14.64
C PRO A 37 -2.08 -6.94 -13.52
N ASN A 38 -0.90 -7.31 -13.02
CA ASN A 38 -0.77 -8.43 -12.06
C ASN A 38 -1.28 -8.10 -10.66
N ASP A 39 -1.19 -6.84 -10.22
CA ASP A 39 -1.48 -6.45 -8.85
C ASP A 39 -2.35 -5.19 -8.72
N GLY A 40 -2.64 -4.50 -9.83
CA GLY A 40 -3.53 -3.34 -9.86
C GLY A 40 -2.95 -2.05 -9.29
N TYR A 41 -1.63 -1.97 -9.11
CA TYR A 41 -0.98 -0.74 -8.69
C TYR A 41 -0.61 0.16 -9.88
N LEU A 42 -0.71 1.48 -9.68
CA LEU A 42 -0.20 2.46 -10.64
C LEU A 42 1.32 2.52 -10.59
N GLN A 43 1.93 2.54 -11.78
CA GLN A 43 3.36 2.70 -11.97
C GLN A 43 3.67 3.88 -12.88
N VAL A 44 4.87 4.40 -12.74
CA VAL A 44 5.45 5.43 -13.62
C VAL A 44 6.83 5.00 -14.04
N THR A 45 7.20 5.24 -15.30
CA THR A 45 8.56 4.96 -15.81
C THR A 45 9.40 6.23 -15.74
N LEU A 46 10.50 6.15 -15.02
CA LEU A 46 11.51 7.20 -14.93
C LEU A 46 12.72 6.78 -15.76
N TRP A 47 13.28 7.74 -16.49
CA TRP A 47 14.41 7.51 -17.36
C TRP A 47 15.68 8.15 -16.79
N ASN A 48 16.77 7.40 -16.80
CA ASN A 48 18.09 7.88 -16.45
C ASN A 48 19.13 7.28 -17.41
N ASN A 49 19.94 8.12 -18.03
CA ASN A 49 20.98 7.70 -18.98
C ASN A 49 20.47 6.73 -20.06
N GLY A 50 19.31 7.00 -20.66
CA GLY A 50 18.72 6.17 -21.70
C GLY A 50 18.08 4.87 -21.22
N LYS A 51 18.07 4.61 -19.91
CA LYS A 51 17.43 3.43 -19.29
C LYS A 51 16.17 3.83 -18.54
N GLY A 52 15.04 3.21 -18.91
CA GLY A 52 13.76 3.37 -18.22
C GLY A 52 13.59 2.35 -17.10
N LYS A 53 13.16 2.80 -15.94
CA LYS A 53 12.78 1.93 -14.81
C LYS A 53 11.42 2.33 -14.29
N SER A 54 10.56 1.34 -14.07
CA SER A 54 9.22 1.55 -13.55
C SER A 54 9.19 1.47 -12.03
N PHE A 55 8.47 2.41 -11.42
CA PHE A 55 8.32 2.53 -9.97
C PHE A 55 6.85 2.56 -9.59
N PRO A 56 6.43 1.83 -8.55
CA PRO A 56 5.09 1.97 -8.00
C PRO A 56 4.89 3.37 -7.41
N VAL A 57 3.85 4.07 -7.84
CA VAL A 57 3.59 5.46 -7.43
C VAL A 57 3.39 5.59 -5.93
N HIS A 58 2.62 4.68 -5.30
CA HIS A 58 2.39 4.69 -3.86
C HIS A 58 3.70 4.62 -3.05
N ARG A 59 4.70 3.85 -3.53
CA ARG A 59 6.01 3.79 -2.85
C ARG A 59 6.81 5.07 -3.01
N LEU A 60 6.73 5.73 -4.17
CA LEU A 60 7.37 7.03 -4.36
C LEU A 60 6.79 8.09 -3.43
N VAL A 61 5.46 8.11 -3.27
CA VAL A 61 4.79 9.02 -2.34
C VAL A 61 5.19 8.71 -0.90
N ALA A 62 5.10 7.44 -0.48
CA ALA A 62 5.42 7.04 0.89
C ALA A 62 6.87 7.37 1.27
N LEU A 63 7.83 7.10 0.39
CA LEU A 63 9.26 7.37 0.64
C LEU A 63 9.60 8.86 0.76
N ASN A 64 8.81 9.73 0.12
CA ASN A 64 9.11 11.18 0.08
C ASN A 64 8.26 12.01 1.05
N PHE A 65 7.12 11.51 1.50
CA PHE A 65 6.18 12.28 2.32
C PHE A 65 5.87 11.65 3.68
N LEU A 66 6.04 10.33 3.85
CA LEU A 66 5.77 9.67 5.12
C LEU A 66 7.07 9.46 5.91
N PRO A 67 7.04 9.63 7.24
CA PRO A 67 8.19 9.29 8.06
C PRO A 67 8.47 7.78 7.97
N ILE A 68 9.75 7.42 7.82
CA ILE A 68 10.17 6.01 7.80
C ILE A 68 9.93 5.40 9.18
N VAL A 69 9.26 4.26 9.21
CA VAL A 69 9.01 3.49 10.43
C VAL A 69 9.82 2.21 10.36
N ASN A 70 10.64 1.96 11.38
CA ASN A 70 11.43 0.74 11.48
C ASN A 70 10.51 -0.48 11.47
N ASP A 71 10.97 -1.55 10.80
CA ASP A 71 10.27 -2.83 10.64
C ASP A 71 8.99 -2.79 9.79
N LYS A 72 8.64 -1.64 9.22
CA LYS A 72 7.50 -1.50 8.32
C LYS A 72 7.99 -1.17 6.90
N HIS A 73 7.93 -2.16 6.00
CA HIS A 73 8.47 -2.06 4.64
C HIS A 73 7.40 -2.10 3.55
N TYR A 74 6.15 -2.28 3.93
CA TYR A 74 5.00 -2.29 3.02
C TYR A 74 4.24 -0.98 3.11
N VAL A 75 3.63 -0.58 1.99
CA VAL A 75 2.74 0.58 1.94
C VAL A 75 1.32 0.07 1.74
N ASN A 76 0.44 0.44 2.65
CA ASN A 76 -0.98 0.12 2.62
C ASN A 76 -1.79 1.33 2.12
N HIS A 77 -2.86 1.06 1.35
CA HIS A 77 -3.89 2.03 1.00
C HIS A 77 -5.02 1.92 2.03
N LYS A 78 -5.20 2.93 2.87
CA LYS A 78 -6.16 2.89 3.98
C LYS A 78 -7.60 2.61 3.53
N ASN A 79 -8.00 3.13 2.36
CA ASN A 79 -9.32 2.87 1.77
C ASN A 79 -9.39 1.61 0.90
N GLY A 80 -8.29 0.86 0.74
CA GLY A 80 -8.21 -0.32 -0.11
C GLY A 80 -8.16 -0.05 -1.62
N ILE A 81 -8.17 1.20 -2.06
CA ILE A 81 -8.13 1.59 -3.47
C ILE A 81 -6.68 1.79 -3.91
N LYS A 82 -6.14 0.81 -4.63
CA LYS A 82 -4.72 0.76 -5.05
C LYS A 82 -4.30 1.87 -6.02
N THR A 83 -5.23 2.60 -6.58
CA THR A 83 -5.00 3.73 -7.49
C THR A 83 -5.09 5.09 -6.81
N ASP A 84 -5.53 5.15 -5.55
CA ASP A 84 -5.61 6.37 -4.76
C ASP A 84 -4.31 6.59 -3.98
N ASN A 85 -3.33 7.18 -4.63
CA ASN A 85 -1.96 7.35 -4.14
C ASN A 85 -1.73 8.69 -3.41
N LYS A 86 -2.76 9.32 -2.90
CA LYS A 86 -2.63 10.51 -2.05
C LYS A 86 -1.93 10.14 -0.73
N VAL A 87 -1.04 10.99 -0.26
CA VAL A 87 -0.27 10.74 0.97
C VAL A 87 -1.16 10.47 2.18
N GLU A 88 -2.30 11.17 2.29
CA GLU A 88 -3.27 10.99 3.39
C GLU A 88 -3.91 9.59 3.42
N ASN A 89 -3.96 8.90 2.26
CA ASN A 89 -4.49 7.55 2.10
C ASN A 89 -3.43 6.45 2.26
N LEU A 90 -2.16 6.79 2.40
CA LEU A 90 -1.05 5.85 2.49
C LEU A 90 -0.51 5.76 3.92
N GLU A 91 -0.02 4.58 4.27
CA GLU A 91 0.67 4.33 5.54
C GLU A 91 1.70 3.22 5.38
N TRP A 92 2.76 3.28 6.21
CA TRP A 92 3.68 2.16 6.33
C TRP A 92 3.07 1.07 7.21
N CYS A 93 3.19 -0.18 6.77
CA CYS A 93 2.68 -1.32 7.51
C CYS A 93 3.64 -2.52 7.48
N SER A 94 3.48 -3.41 8.44
CA SER A 94 4.08 -4.74 8.42
C SER A 94 3.28 -5.68 7.50
N PRO A 95 3.83 -6.85 7.10
CA PRO A 95 3.08 -7.85 6.35
C PRO A 95 1.80 -8.30 7.05
N SER A 96 1.86 -8.48 8.37
CA SER A 96 0.71 -8.91 9.18
C SER A 96 -0.40 -7.86 9.22
N GLU A 97 -0.04 -6.59 9.43
CA GLU A 97 -0.99 -5.46 9.39
C GLU A 97 -1.64 -5.33 8.01
N ASN A 98 -0.86 -5.48 6.94
CA ASN A 98 -1.38 -5.41 5.57
C ASN A 98 -2.38 -6.53 5.27
N ASN A 99 -2.09 -7.75 5.70
CA ASN A 99 -3.01 -8.88 5.55
C ASN A 99 -4.29 -8.69 6.38
N TYR A 100 -4.15 -8.26 7.64
CA TYR A 100 -5.29 -7.97 8.50
C TYR A 100 -6.23 -6.93 7.86
N HIS A 101 -5.65 -5.84 7.34
CA HIS A 101 -6.39 -4.78 6.66
C HIS A 101 -7.12 -5.29 5.41
N ALA A 102 -6.47 -6.12 4.58
CA ALA A 102 -7.07 -6.71 3.39
C ALA A 102 -8.28 -7.61 3.73
N VAL A 103 -8.19 -8.39 4.80
CA VAL A 103 -9.29 -9.21 5.32
C VAL A 103 -10.43 -8.33 5.83
N HIS A 104 -10.12 -7.31 6.64
CA HIS A 104 -11.10 -6.42 7.25
C HIS A 104 -11.91 -5.64 6.20
N LEU A 105 -11.25 -5.17 5.14
CA LEU A 105 -11.92 -4.52 4.01
C LEU A 105 -12.54 -5.51 3.00
N LYS A 106 -12.50 -6.82 3.29
CA LYS A 106 -13.02 -7.88 2.39
C LYS A 106 -12.42 -7.84 0.98
N LEU A 107 -11.17 -7.39 0.88
CA LEU A 107 -10.43 -7.33 -0.40
C LEU A 107 -9.90 -8.71 -0.85
N VAL A 108 -9.90 -9.68 0.06
CA VAL A 108 -9.52 -11.07 -0.19
C VAL A 108 -10.69 -11.98 0.19
N ASN A 109 -10.85 -13.08 -0.53
CA ASN A 109 -11.83 -14.11 -0.20
C ASN A 109 -11.37 -14.88 1.03
N CYS A 110 -12.04 -14.66 2.15
CA CYS A 110 -11.84 -15.43 3.37
C CYS A 110 -13.04 -16.34 3.60
N ILE A 111 -12.78 -17.52 4.14
CA ILE A 111 -13.84 -18.43 4.58
C ILE A 111 -14.21 -18.02 6.00
N PRO A 112 -15.43 -17.57 6.24
CA PRO A 112 -15.88 -17.24 7.59
C PRO A 112 -15.93 -18.52 8.44
N VAL A 113 -15.53 -18.38 9.69
CA VAL A 113 -15.48 -19.48 10.67
C VAL A 113 -16.36 -19.15 11.86
N LYS A 114 -17.16 -20.14 12.28
CA LYS A 114 -17.95 -20.09 13.51
C LYS A 114 -17.39 -21.13 14.47
N ILE A 115 -17.04 -20.69 15.68
CA ILE A 115 -16.55 -21.56 16.75
C ILE A 115 -17.58 -21.55 17.87
N ILE A 116 -17.93 -22.71 18.36
CA ILE A 116 -18.83 -22.88 19.49
C ILE A 116 -18.03 -23.48 20.66
N ASP A 117 -18.01 -22.80 21.79
CA ASP A 117 -17.46 -23.33 23.02
C ASP A 117 -18.39 -24.41 23.54
N LEU A 118 -17.91 -25.62 23.70
CA LEU A 118 -18.72 -26.77 24.16
C LEU A 118 -19.01 -26.76 25.67
N ILE A 119 -18.32 -25.91 26.43
CA ILE A 119 -18.48 -25.83 27.88
C ILE A 119 -19.60 -24.86 28.23
N ASP A 120 -19.62 -23.66 27.68
CA ASP A 120 -20.59 -22.63 28.02
C ASP A 120 -21.58 -22.30 26.89
N GLY A 121 -21.42 -22.94 25.72
CA GLY A 121 -22.29 -22.78 24.56
C GLY A 121 -22.13 -21.45 23.82
N LYS A 122 -21.10 -20.68 24.16
CA LYS A 122 -20.85 -19.39 23.47
C LYS A 122 -20.43 -19.58 22.02
N GLU A 123 -20.99 -18.74 21.17
CA GLU A 123 -20.66 -18.70 19.75
C GLU A 123 -19.73 -17.51 19.44
N TYR A 124 -18.67 -17.79 18.69
CA TYR A 124 -17.72 -16.81 18.17
C TYR A 124 -17.72 -16.86 16.66
N SER A 125 -17.85 -15.72 16.00
CA SER A 125 -17.83 -15.62 14.54
C SER A 125 -16.61 -14.81 14.11
N PHE A 126 -15.85 -15.33 13.14
CA PHE A 126 -14.66 -14.70 12.58
C PHE A 126 -14.72 -14.69 11.06
N ASP A 127 -14.16 -13.65 10.45
CA ASP A 127 -14.11 -13.52 8.99
C ASP A 127 -13.10 -14.48 8.35
N SER A 128 -12.20 -15.07 9.16
CA SER A 128 -11.21 -16.04 8.68
C SER A 128 -10.71 -16.95 9.79
N ILE A 129 -10.14 -18.10 9.40
CA ILE A 129 -9.46 -19.03 10.31
C ILE A 129 -8.31 -18.33 11.04
N SER A 130 -7.54 -17.48 10.35
CA SER A 130 -6.41 -16.76 10.95
C SER A 130 -6.85 -15.79 12.05
N GLN A 131 -8.00 -15.12 11.90
CA GLN A 131 -8.59 -14.30 12.97
C GLN A 131 -9.00 -15.13 14.17
N ALA A 132 -9.63 -16.27 13.95
CA ALA A 132 -10.03 -17.18 15.01
C ALA A 132 -8.80 -17.71 15.78
N ALA A 133 -7.75 -18.12 15.06
CA ALA A 133 -6.51 -18.61 15.66
C ALA A 133 -5.82 -17.53 16.51
N ALA A 134 -5.73 -16.30 16.00
CA ALA A 134 -5.16 -15.16 16.74
C ALA A 134 -5.96 -14.84 18.01
N TYR A 135 -7.29 -14.88 17.95
CA TYR A 135 -8.15 -14.62 19.11
C TYR A 135 -7.93 -15.63 20.24
N PHE A 136 -7.76 -16.91 19.90
CA PHE A 136 -7.52 -17.98 20.86
C PHE A 136 -6.03 -18.25 21.15
N ASN A 137 -5.10 -17.45 20.62
CA ASN A 137 -3.65 -17.65 20.74
C ASN A 137 -3.18 -19.05 20.27
N LEU A 138 -3.79 -19.57 19.21
CA LEU A 138 -3.49 -20.89 18.66
C LEU A 138 -2.38 -20.88 17.59
N ASP A 139 -1.86 -19.71 17.22
CA ASP A 139 -0.73 -19.58 16.30
C ASP A 139 0.59 -19.91 17.00
N LYS A 140 0.99 -21.15 16.84
CA LYS A 140 2.34 -21.62 17.14
C LYS A 140 2.85 -22.52 16.03
#